data_9a64c44fe53b8495088372bbcec1e942
#
_entry.id   9a64c44fe53b8495088372bbcec1e942
#
_cell.length_a   1.000
_cell.length_b   1.000
_cell.length_c   1.000
_cell.angle_alpha   90.00
_cell.angle_beta   90.00
_cell.angle_gamma   90.00
#
_symmetry.space_group_name_H-M   'P 1'
#
loop_
_entity.id
_entity.type
_entity.pdbx_description
1 polymer ?
#
loop_
_entity_poly.entity_id
_entity_poly.type
_entity_poly.pdbx_seq_one_letter_code
_entity_poly.pdbx_strand_id
1 'polypeptide(L)'
;MEVNKKELKEQEIRTLFITPALQQKGWAVSVNMREEYYFTDGRVLVVGNQHSVAEGKKADYLLYHNGKPIAVVEAKDNKHAVGGGIQQAMDYAQILDLKFAYSSNGDAFLEHDFITGKETEIKLENFPTEEELYNRYLASKNYTSDELNIIETPFYYDAHSHEPRYYQRIAVDRTVEAIARGQQRVLVVMATGTGKTFTAFQIIHRLHKSGAKKKILYLADRNILIDQTMVQDFKPFKKFMTKITSVGEGEEKIDSSYEVYMALYHQLVGKEGKPDPFLEVQPNFFDLIIVDECHRGSAKDDSAWRKVLEYFSSATQIGMTATPKADEGANNLDYFGEPVYTYSLLQGIQDGFLAPYRVTADFINVDLQGWTPDEGEIDLLGKEIEQKLYQRQNIGRDLAIKLRRKVVAHRITQMLYDIGRMTKTIVFCSDIEEAAEMRTLLINMNSDLCKKSPYYVTRIVGEDKEGKKQLDNFISVDEPYPVIVTTSELLSTGVDCKTCGLIVIDKEIGSMTEFKQIIGRGTRLRKDKGK
;
A
#
# COMPACT_ATOMS: atom_id res chain seq x y z
N MET A 1 -27.52 -46.70 14.50
CA MET A 1 -26.84 -46.96 13.21
C MET A 1 -25.51 -46.20 13.25
N GLU A 2 -24.40 -46.92 13.13
CA GLU A 2 -23.11 -46.25 12.95
C GLU A 2 -23.09 -45.58 11.59
N VAL A 3 -22.81 -44.30 11.56
CA VAL A 3 -22.77 -43.51 10.32
C VAL A 3 -21.52 -43.93 9.54
N ASN A 4 -21.70 -44.39 8.29
CA ASN A 4 -20.57 -44.70 7.42
C ASN A 4 -19.91 -43.38 6.95
N LYS A 5 -18.86 -42.95 7.61
CA LYS A 5 -18.16 -41.70 7.32
C LYS A 5 -17.68 -41.59 5.87
N LYS A 6 -17.36 -42.69 5.21
CA LYS A 6 -16.88 -42.71 3.81
C LYS A 6 -17.95 -42.31 2.78
N GLU A 7 -19.22 -42.34 3.15
CA GLU A 7 -20.32 -41.88 2.29
C GLU A 7 -20.65 -40.39 2.47
N LEU A 8 -20.13 -39.77 3.53
CA LEU A 8 -20.38 -38.39 3.86
C LEU A 8 -19.51 -37.45 3.00
N LYS A 9 -20.10 -36.30 2.66
CA LYS A 9 -19.37 -35.18 2.04
C LYS A 9 -18.54 -34.44 3.09
N GLU A 10 -17.56 -33.72 2.63
CA GLU A 10 -16.68 -32.90 3.50
C GLU A 10 -17.46 -32.01 4.47
N GLN A 11 -18.52 -31.33 4.00
CA GLN A 11 -19.37 -30.51 4.86
C GLN A 11 -20.06 -31.29 5.96
N GLU A 12 -20.51 -32.55 5.68
CA GLU A 12 -21.11 -33.41 6.69
C GLU A 12 -20.07 -33.90 7.70
N ILE A 13 -18.84 -34.22 7.24
CA ILE A 13 -17.72 -34.56 8.12
C ILE A 13 -17.41 -33.38 9.05
N ARG A 14 -17.38 -32.17 8.52
CA ARG A 14 -17.16 -30.94 9.33
C ARG A 14 -18.24 -30.82 10.41
N THR A 15 -19.52 -30.87 10.00
CA THR A 15 -20.65 -30.61 10.91
C THR A 15 -20.80 -31.69 11.98
N LEU A 16 -20.57 -32.95 11.63
CA LEU A 16 -20.86 -34.10 12.53
C LEU A 16 -19.66 -34.49 13.42
N PHE A 17 -18.42 -34.21 12.99
CA PHE A 17 -17.23 -34.71 13.68
C PHE A 17 -16.23 -33.60 14.03
N ILE A 18 -15.83 -32.72 13.07
CA ILE A 18 -14.75 -31.74 13.29
C ILE A 18 -15.26 -30.59 14.15
N THR A 19 -16.33 -29.90 13.76
CA THR A 19 -16.89 -28.78 14.53
C THR A 19 -17.22 -29.18 15.97
N PRO A 20 -17.91 -30.33 16.23
CA PRO A 20 -18.16 -30.77 17.61
C PRO A 20 -16.89 -31.05 18.41
N ALA A 21 -15.85 -31.63 17.79
CA ALA A 21 -14.58 -31.87 18.48
C ALA A 21 -13.89 -30.56 18.89
N LEU A 22 -13.87 -29.56 18.01
CA LEU A 22 -13.36 -28.22 18.31
C LEU A 22 -14.18 -27.56 19.44
N GLN A 23 -15.52 -27.62 19.35
CA GLN A 23 -16.42 -27.02 20.36
C GLN A 23 -16.26 -27.67 21.75
N GLN A 24 -16.02 -28.97 21.84
CA GLN A 24 -15.73 -29.66 23.12
C GLN A 24 -14.47 -29.15 23.80
N LYS A 25 -13.55 -28.55 23.03
CA LYS A 25 -12.31 -27.92 23.51
C LYS A 25 -12.41 -26.42 23.74
N GLY A 26 -13.62 -25.87 23.69
CA GLY A 26 -13.89 -24.46 23.96
C GLY A 26 -13.77 -23.54 22.74
N TRP A 27 -13.57 -24.09 21.56
CA TRP A 27 -13.61 -23.30 20.32
C TRP A 27 -15.05 -23.01 19.93
N ALA A 28 -15.44 -21.74 19.95
CA ALA A 28 -16.82 -21.31 19.68
C ALA A 28 -16.89 -20.42 18.43
N VAL A 29 -17.80 -20.76 17.53
CA VAL A 29 -18.04 -19.98 16.31
C VAL A 29 -18.40 -18.54 16.67
N SER A 30 -17.83 -17.57 15.95
CA SER A 30 -17.99 -16.14 16.15
C SER A 30 -17.39 -15.58 17.45
N VAL A 31 -16.77 -16.38 18.28
CA VAL A 31 -16.02 -15.94 19.48
C VAL A 31 -14.52 -16.04 19.22
N ASN A 32 -14.01 -17.28 19.19
CA ASN A 32 -12.59 -17.59 18.95
C ASN A 32 -12.36 -18.57 17.80
N MET A 33 -13.40 -18.83 16.99
CA MET A 33 -13.33 -19.64 15.77
C MET A 33 -14.17 -19.01 14.68
N ARG A 34 -13.63 -18.94 13.45
CA ARG A 34 -14.37 -18.57 12.24
C ARG A 34 -14.34 -19.75 11.27
N GLU A 35 -15.51 -20.08 10.70
CA GLU A 35 -15.66 -21.07 9.65
C GLU A 35 -15.71 -20.41 8.29
N GLU A 36 -15.25 -21.10 7.25
CA GLU A 36 -15.31 -20.64 5.86
C GLU A 36 -14.68 -19.23 5.69
N TYR A 37 -13.53 -19.01 6.32
CA TYR A 37 -12.93 -17.67 6.39
C TYR A 37 -12.13 -17.34 5.13
N TYR A 38 -12.63 -16.40 4.34
CA TYR A 38 -11.91 -15.84 3.19
C TYR A 38 -10.89 -14.81 3.65
N PHE A 39 -9.61 -15.02 3.37
CA PHE A 39 -8.54 -14.08 3.70
C PHE A 39 -7.94 -13.40 2.47
N THR A 40 -8.27 -13.87 1.23
CA THR A 40 -7.99 -13.15 -0.02
C THR A 40 -9.27 -12.98 -0.82
N ASP A 41 -9.28 -11.95 -1.69
CA ASP A 41 -10.45 -11.68 -2.56
C ASP A 41 -10.42 -12.48 -3.87
N GLY A 42 -9.29 -13.15 -4.14
CA GLY A 42 -9.06 -13.86 -5.39
C GLY A 42 -8.54 -12.94 -6.52
N ARG A 43 -7.62 -13.46 -7.31
CA ARG A 43 -6.98 -12.71 -8.39
C ARG A 43 -7.97 -12.33 -9.48
N VAL A 44 -7.98 -11.06 -9.88
CA VAL A 44 -8.72 -10.61 -11.06
C VAL A 44 -7.96 -11.06 -12.32
N LEU A 45 -8.64 -11.80 -13.18
CA LEU A 45 -8.13 -12.28 -14.47
C LEU A 45 -8.76 -11.45 -15.57
N VAL A 46 -7.93 -10.88 -16.45
CA VAL A 46 -8.39 -10.07 -17.58
C VAL A 46 -7.98 -10.75 -18.89
N VAL A 47 -8.96 -11.08 -19.74
CA VAL A 47 -8.75 -11.67 -21.07
C VAL A 47 -9.49 -10.82 -22.09
N GLY A 48 -8.76 -10.03 -22.87
CA GLY A 48 -9.35 -9.02 -23.76
C GLY A 48 -10.13 -7.97 -22.96
N ASN A 49 -11.42 -7.80 -23.27
CA ASN A 49 -12.33 -6.88 -22.57
C ASN A 49 -13.18 -7.57 -21.49
N GLN A 50 -12.94 -8.86 -21.23
CA GLN A 50 -13.65 -9.61 -20.22
C GLN A 50 -12.76 -9.76 -18.97
N HIS A 51 -13.38 -9.72 -17.81
CA HIS A 51 -12.71 -9.99 -16.54
C HIS A 51 -13.48 -11.10 -15.80
N SER A 52 -12.73 -11.89 -15.07
CA SER A 52 -13.25 -12.86 -14.11
C SER A 52 -12.42 -12.76 -12.83
N VAL A 53 -12.99 -13.20 -11.72
CA VAL A 53 -12.28 -13.24 -10.44
C VAL A 53 -12.05 -14.71 -10.11
N ALA A 54 -10.80 -15.09 -9.88
CA ALA A 54 -10.48 -16.40 -9.34
C ALA A 54 -11.04 -16.51 -7.92
N GLU A 55 -11.30 -17.74 -7.48
CA GLU A 55 -11.75 -17.96 -6.11
C GLU A 55 -10.68 -17.47 -5.11
N GLY A 56 -11.12 -16.74 -4.09
CA GLY A 56 -10.26 -16.29 -3.00
C GLY A 56 -9.82 -17.49 -2.15
N LYS A 57 -8.69 -17.36 -1.47
CA LYS A 57 -8.25 -18.38 -0.52
C LYS A 57 -9.14 -18.33 0.71
N LYS A 58 -9.66 -19.51 1.07
CA LYS A 58 -10.61 -19.71 2.15
C LYS A 58 -10.10 -20.82 3.04
N ALA A 59 -10.02 -20.57 4.33
CA ALA A 59 -9.74 -21.59 5.34
C ALA A 59 -11.05 -22.17 5.87
N ASP A 60 -11.12 -23.49 6.07
CA ASP A 60 -12.30 -24.13 6.64
C ASP A 60 -12.55 -23.66 8.07
N TYR A 61 -11.49 -23.56 8.87
CA TYR A 61 -11.54 -22.95 10.20
C TYR A 61 -10.30 -22.11 10.45
N LEU A 62 -10.50 -20.94 11.02
CA LEU A 62 -9.44 -20.10 11.56
C LEU A 62 -9.70 -19.89 13.05
N LEU A 63 -8.71 -20.27 13.88
CA LEU A 63 -8.79 -20.25 15.33
C LEU A 63 -8.07 -19.02 15.88
N TYR A 64 -8.66 -18.39 16.89
CA TYR A 64 -8.21 -17.11 17.43
C TYR A 64 -7.94 -17.16 18.93
N HIS A 65 -6.99 -16.38 19.38
CA HIS A 65 -6.80 -16.00 20.77
C HIS A 65 -6.89 -14.48 20.88
N ASN A 66 -7.83 -13.98 21.68
CA ASN A 66 -8.03 -12.51 21.87
C ASN A 66 -8.07 -11.72 20.57
N GLY A 67 -8.76 -12.25 19.53
CA GLY A 67 -8.86 -11.61 18.21
C GLY A 67 -7.61 -11.74 17.33
N LYS A 68 -6.56 -12.43 17.79
CA LYS A 68 -5.37 -12.77 17.01
C LYS A 68 -5.49 -14.20 16.48
N PRO A 69 -5.37 -14.45 15.16
CA PRO A 69 -5.38 -15.81 14.63
C PRO A 69 -4.12 -16.56 15.08
N ILE A 70 -4.29 -17.82 15.51
CA ILE A 70 -3.20 -18.67 16.03
C ILE A 70 -3.07 -20.00 15.31
N ALA A 71 -4.14 -20.53 14.73
CA ALA A 71 -4.12 -21.81 14.02
C ALA A 71 -5.13 -21.83 12.87
N VAL A 72 -4.89 -22.68 11.89
CA VAL A 72 -5.78 -23.00 10.78
C VAL A 72 -6.08 -24.48 10.76
N VAL A 73 -7.32 -24.85 10.42
CA VAL A 73 -7.74 -26.25 10.23
C VAL A 73 -8.36 -26.40 8.87
N GLU A 74 -7.90 -27.39 8.09
CA GLU A 74 -8.46 -27.81 6.81
C GLU A 74 -9.16 -29.15 6.94
N ALA A 75 -10.36 -29.22 6.46
CA ALA A 75 -11.18 -30.42 6.46
C ALA A 75 -11.06 -31.19 5.13
N LYS A 76 -11.23 -32.49 5.19
CA LYS A 76 -11.40 -33.35 4.01
C LYS A 76 -12.49 -34.38 4.30
N ASP A 77 -13.12 -34.92 3.25
CA ASP A 77 -14.00 -36.05 3.41
C ASP A 77 -13.23 -37.29 3.88
N ASN A 78 -13.94 -38.26 4.42
CA ASN A 78 -13.34 -39.46 5.02
C ASN A 78 -12.80 -40.49 3.99
N LYS A 79 -12.83 -40.16 2.69
CA LYS A 79 -12.12 -40.93 1.65
C LYS A 79 -10.63 -40.58 1.61
N HIS A 80 -10.26 -39.43 2.14
CA HIS A 80 -8.89 -38.99 2.26
C HIS A 80 -8.28 -39.44 3.59
N ALA A 81 -6.97 -39.57 3.63
CA ALA A 81 -6.22 -39.75 4.90
C ALA A 81 -6.38 -38.52 5.80
N VAL A 82 -6.14 -38.66 7.10
CA VAL A 82 -6.21 -37.57 8.09
C VAL A 82 -5.34 -36.35 7.65
N GLY A 83 -4.17 -36.60 7.07
CA GLY A 83 -3.27 -35.56 6.54
C GLY A 83 -3.61 -35.07 5.14
N GLY A 84 -4.74 -35.47 4.52
CA GLY A 84 -5.04 -35.10 3.14
C GLY A 84 -5.14 -33.60 2.84
N GLY A 85 -5.40 -32.78 3.85
CA GLY A 85 -5.44 -31.32 3.77
C GLY A 85 -4.23 -30.60 4.35
N ILE A 86 -3.24 -31.32 4.91
CA ILE A 86 -2.17 -30.69 5.71
C ILE A 86 -1.32 -29.71 4.89
N GLN A 87 -1.00 -30.04 3.64
CA GLN A 87 -0.20 -29.14 2.81
C GLN A 87 -0.93 -27.81 2.55
N GLN A 88 -2.23 -27.86 2.31
CA GLN A 88 -3.08 -26.67 2.15
C GLN A 88 -3.14 -25.86 3.45
N ALA A 89 -3.30 -26.53 4.60
CA ALA A 89 -3.28 -25.88 5.91
C ALA A 89 -1.92 -25.20 6.20
N MET A 90 -0.82 -25.88 5.86
CA MET A 90 0.53 -25.32 6.00
C MET A 90 0.72 -24.06 5.12
N ASP A 91 0.30 -24.10 3.86
CA ASP A 91 0.38 -22.97 2.95
C ASP A 91 -0.42 -21.77 3.50
N TYR A 92 -1.61 -22.02 4.04
CA TYR A 92 -2.45 -20.99 4.66
C TYR A 92 -1.83 -20.45 5.96
N ALA A 93 -1.27 -21.32 6.80
CA ALA A 93 -0.58 -20.93 8.00
C ALA A 93 0.64 -20.02 7.69
N GLN A 94 1.41 -20.34 6.65
CA GLN A 94 2.52 -19.50 6.21
C GLN A 94 2.07 -18.12 5.71
N ILE A 95 0.99 -18.06 4.91
CA ILE A 95 0.42 -16.79 4.43
C ILE A 95 -0.07 -15.95 5.60
N LEU A 96 -0.76 -16.56 6.56
CA LEU A 96 -1.35 -15.89 7.72
C LEU A 96 -0.38 -15.69 8.91
N ASP A 97 0.88 -16.13 8.78
CA ASP A 97 1.93 -16.11 9.84
C ASP A 97 1.54 -16.87 11.11
N LEU A 98 0.86 -18.01 10.94
CA LEU A 98 0.44 -18.89 12.04
C LEU A 98 1.52 -19.92 12.38
N LYS A 99 1.46 -20.43 13.60
CA LYS A 99 2.45 -21.43 14.08
C LYS A 99 1.88 -22.85 14.13
N PHE A 100 0.58 -23.01 13.93
CA PHE A 100 -0.08 -24.32 13.96
C PHE A 100 -0.99 -24.49 12.75
N ALA A 101 -0.85 -25.60 12.04
CA ALA A 101 -1.69 -26.00 10.94
C ALA A 101 -2.25 -27.40 11.20
N TYR A 102 -3.53 -27.60 10.94
CA TYR A 102 -4.21 -28.85 11.15
C TYR A 102 -4.93 -29.32 9.89
N SER A 103 -4.97 -30.64 9.71
CA SER A 103 -5.88 -31.29 8.76
C SER A 103 -6.70 -32.34 9.48
N SER A 104 -7.97 -32.56 9.06
CA SER A 104 -8.83 -33.59 9.61
C SER A 104 -9.78 -34.18 8.55
N ASN A 105 -10.02 -35.49 8.62
CA ASN A 105 -11.04 -36.17 7.86
C ASN A 105 -12.21 -36.69 8.74
N GLY A 106 -12.28 -36.19 9.98
CA GLY A 106 -13.27 -36.59 10.97
C GLY A 106 -12.92 -37.87 11.77
N ASP A 107 -11.76 -38.48 11.58
CA ASP A 107 -11.24 -39.57 12.42
C ASP A 107 -10.26 -39.09 13.47
N ALA A 108 -9.36 -38.19 13.06
CA ALA A 108 -8.35 -37.58 13.89
C ALA A 108 -7.94 -36.21 13.30
N PHE A 109 -7.08 -35.49 13.98
CA PHE A 109 -6.36 -34.33 13.43
C PHE A 109 -4.90 -34.69 13.19
N LEU A 110 -4.33 -34.23 12.07
CA LEU A 110 -2.89 -34.16 11.88
C LEU A 110 -2.46 -32.71 12.14
N GLU A 111 -1.62 -32.50 13.14
CA GLU A 111 -1.00 -31.22 13.46
C GLU A 111 0.33 -31.10 12.76
N HIS A 112 0.59 -29.95 12.11
CA HIS A 112 1.94 -29.49 11.78
C HIS A 112 2.29 -28.30 12.70
N ASP A 113 3.31 -28.46 13.53
CA ASP A 113 3.81 -27.43 14.46
C ASP A 113 5.04 -26.76 13.85
N PHE A 114 4.91 -25.52 13.37
CA PHE A 114 6.01 -24.76 12.80
C PHE A 114 7.08 -24.35 13.83
N ILE A 115 6.79 -24.43 15.13
CA ILE A 115 7.76 -24.13 16.19
C ILE A 115 8.77 -25.27 16.32
N THR A 116 8.29 -26.48 16.31
CA THR A 116 9.11 -27.68 16.47
C THR A 116 9.48 -28.36 15.15
N GLY A 117 8.78 -28.03 14.05
CA GLY A 117 8.90 -28.66 12.74
C GLY A 117 8.37 -30.10 12.71
N LYS A 118 7.53 -30.51 13.67
CA LYS A 118 7.00 -31.87 13.78
C LYS A 118 5.55 -31.96 13.35
N GLU A 119 5.21 -33.16 12.85
CA GLU A 119 3.83 -33.56 12.62
C GLU A 119 3.40 -34.59 13.66
N THR A 120 2.18 -34.46 14.17
CA THR A 120 1.62 -35.33 15.19
C THR A 120 0.15 -35.61 14.91
N GLU A 121 -0.24 -36.87 14.86
CA GLU A 121 -1.66 -37.25 14.80
C GLU A 121 -2.29 -37.16 16.19
N ILE A 122 -3.42 -36.47 16.29
CA ILE A 122 -4.14 -36.18 17.53
C ILE A 122 -5.56 -36.69 17.39
N LYS A 123 -6.04 -37.48 18.37
CA LYS A 123 -7.44 -37.89 18.40
C LYS A 123 -8.36 -36.69 18.51
N LEU A 124 -9.59 -36.80 18.00
CA LEU A 124 -10.58 -35.70 18.02
C LEU A 124 -10.80 -35.15 19.44
N GLU A 125 -10.93 -36.02 20.43
CA GLU A 125 -11.12 -35.65 21.83
C GLU A 125 -9.91 -34.98 22.49
N ASN A 126 -8.74 -35.03 21.88
CA ASN A 126 -7.49 -34.48 22.39
C ASN A 126 -7.03 -33.21 21.66
N PHE A 127 -7.89 -32.60 20.81
CA PHE A 127 -7.55 -31.33 20.18
C PHE A 127 -7.20 -30.30 21.26
N PRO A 128 -6.16 -29.47 21.07
CA PRO A 128 -5.75 -28.50 22.08
C PRO A 128 -6.79 -27.39 22.30
N THR A 129 -6.87 -26.91 23.52
CA THR A 129 -7.67 -25.72 23.88
C THR A 129 -6.99 -24.42 23.38
N GLU A 130 -7.72 -23.31 23.40
CA GLU A 130 -7.19 -21.99 23.07
C GLU A 130 -5.95 -21.66 23.93
N GLU A 131 -6.05 -21.87 25.24
CA GLU A 131 -5.00 -21.58 26.21
C GLU A 131 -3.76 -22.46 25.99
N GLU A 132 -3.93 -23.76 25.70
CA GLU A 132 -2.82 -24.67 25.42
C GLU A 132 -2.04 -24.25 24.17
N LEU A 133 -2.73 -23.90 23.08
CA LEU A 133 -2.06 -23.41 21.86
C LEU A 133 -1.35 -22.07 22.09
N TYR A 134 -2.00 -21.17 22.80
CA TYR A 134 -1.42 -19.88 23.09
C TYR A 134 -0.18 -19.98 24.00
N ASN A 135 -0.24 -20.82 25.03
CA ASN A 135 0.90 -21.10 25.90
C ASN A 135 2.08 -21.72 25.15
N ARG A 136 1.83 -22.64 24.20
CA ARG A 136 2.87 -23.20 23.33
C ARG A 136 3.52 -22.10 22.47
N TYR A 137 2.71 -21.20 21.91
CA TYR A 137 3.19 -20.05 21.17
C TYR A 137 4.05 -19.13 22.05
N LEU A 138 3.57 -18.75 23.24
CA LEU A 138 4.31 -17.89 24.18
C LEU A 138 5.63 -18.52 24.61
N ALA A 139 5.64 -19.81 24.95
CA ALA A 139 6.85 -20.53 25.33
C ALA A 139 7.94 -20.49 24.24
N SER A 140 7.55 -20.43 22.96
CA SER A 140 8.50 -20.31 21.85
C SER A 140 9.10 -18.91 21.72
N LYS A 141 8.46 -17.91 22.28
CA LYS A 141 8.81 -16.50 22.11
C LYS A 141 9.65 -15.93 23.28
N ASN A 142 9.50 -16.49 24.48
CA ASN A 142 10.20 -16.02 25.71
C ASN A 142 10.01 -14.52 25.98
N TYR A 143 8.77 -14.01 25.85
CA TYR A 143 8.48 -12.62 26.14
C TYR A 143 8.54 -12.29 27.63
N THR A 144 9.02 -11.09 27.94
CA THR A 144 8.83 -10.48 29.26
C THR A 144 7.40 -10.00 29.46
N SER A 145 7.00 -9.71 30.69
CA SER A 145 5.66 -9.17 30.98
C SER A 145 5.42 -7.82 30.31
N ASP A 146 6.44 -6.97 30.22
CA ASP A 146 6.35 -5.66 29.56
C ASP A 146 6.18 -5.81 28.06
N GLU A 147 6.95 -6.72 27.42
CA GLU A 147 6.79 -7.02 26.01
C GLU A 147 5.39 -7.55 25.69
N LEU A 148 4.86 -8.46 26.53
CA LEU A 148 3.51 -9.00 26.38
C LEU A 148 2.44 -7.92 26.47
N ASN A 149 2.54 -7.00 27.42
CA ASN A 149 1.59 -5.89 27.55
C ASN A 149 1.52 -5.06 26.26
N ILE A 150 2.65 -4.84 25.60
CA ILE A 150 2.70 -4.11 24.32
C ILE A 150 2.10 -4.96 23.19
N ILE A 151 2.52 -6.23 23.10
CA ILE A 151 2.17 -7.15 22.01
C ILE A 151 0.69 -7.54 22.05
N GLU A 152 0.09 -7.64 23.24
CA GLU A 152 -1.32 -8.00 23.43
C GLU A 152 -2.27 -6.81 23.34
N THR A 153 -1.73 -5.58 23.27
CA THR A 153 -2.58 -4.40 23.10
C THR A 153 -3.42 -4.54 21.82
N PRO A 154 -4.77 -4.49 21.89
CA PRO A 154 -5.63 -4.77 20.78
C PRO A 154 -5.54 -3.70 19.69
N PHE A 155 -5.90 -4.09 18.47
CA PHE A 155 -6.15 -3.16 17.36
C PHE A 155 -7.27 -2.19 17.73
N TYR A 156 -7.25 -1.00 17.10
CA TYR A 156 -8.36 -0.07 17.17
C TYR A 156 -9.52 -0.56 16.31
N TYR A 157 -10.69 -0.64 16.90
CA TYR A 157 -11.94 -0.92 16.22
C TYR A 157 -13.02 0.06 16.70
N ASP A 158 -13.80 0.57 15.77
CA ASP A 158 -15.05 1.30 16.03
C ASP A 158 -16.15 0.82 15.06
N ALA A 159 -17.36 1.35 15.20
CA ALA A 159 -18.50 0.95 14.37
C ALA A 159 -18.33 1.23 12.86
N HIS A 160 -17.35 2.02 12.49
CA HIS A 160 -17.06 2.44 11.11
C HIS A 160 -15.69 1.97 10.60
N SER A 161 -14.88 1.36 11.48
CA SER A 161 -13.56 0.86 11.11
C SER A 161 -13.68 -0.47 10.36
N HIS A 162 -12.82 -0.66 9.38
CA HIS A 162 -12.68 -1.94 8.71
C HIS A 162 -11.73 -2.85 9.49
N GLU A 163 -12.03 -4.15 9.52
CA GLU A 163 -11.05 -5.13 10.00
C GLU A 163 -9.75 -5.02 9.18
N PRO A 164 -8.59 -5.06 9.82
CA PRO A 164 -7.31 -5.12 9.10
C PRO A 164 -7.29 -6.36 8.20
N ARG A 165 -6.88 -6.21 6.97
CA ARG A 165 -6.59 -7.35 6.10
C ARG A 165 -5.45 -8.15 6.70
N TYR A 166 -5.35 -9.43 6.36
CA TYR A 166 -4.36 -10.34 6.96
C TYR A 166 -2.92 -9.76 6.90
N TYR A 167 -2.51 -9.22 5.77
CA TYR A 167 -1.16 -8.66 5.59
C TYR A 167 -0.93 -7.37 6.40
N GLN A 168 -1.97 -6.54 6.59
CA GLN A 168 -1.90 -5.36 7.45
C GLN A 168 -1.74 -5.78 8.91
N ARG A 169 -2.48 -6.80 9.33
CA ARG A 169 -2.36 -7.39 10.67
C ARG A 169 -0.94 -7.88 10.91
N ILE A 170 -0.38 -8.66 10.00
CA ILE A 170 0.99 -9.19 10.11
C ILE A 170 2.01 -8.03 10.17
N ALA A 171 1.86 -7.02 9.31
CA ALA A 171 2.75 -5.85 9.31
C ALA A 171 2.73 -5.12 10.66
N VAL A 172 1.54 -4.90 11.23
CA VAL A 172 1.37 -4.27 12.56
C VAL A 172 1.95 -5.15 13.65
N ASP A 173 1.59 -6.44 13.70
CA ASP A 173 2.03 -7.36 14.74
C ASP A 173 3.56 -7.49 14.76
N ARG A 174 4.20 -7.70 13.60
CA ARG A 174 5.66 -7.81 13.50
C ARG A 174 6.37 -6.51 13.87
N THR A 175 5.81 -5.35 13.49
CA THR A 175 6.38 -4.05 13.85
C THR A 175 6.29 -3.81 15.36
N VAL A 176 5.13 -4.07 15.95
CA VAL A 176 4.92 -3.91 17.41
C VAL A 176 5.79 -4.90 18.19
N GLU A 177 5.90 -6.16 17.75
CA GLU A 177 6.80 -7.15 18.35
C GLU A 177 8.27 -6.71 18.29
N ALA A 178 8.74 -6.24 17.13
CA ALA A 178 10.12 -5.78 16.97
C ALA A 178 10.45 -4.61 17.93
N ILE A 179 9.52 -3.66 18.06
CA ILE A 179 9.66 -2.51 18.96
C ILE A 179 9.60 -2.94 20.43
N ALA A 180 8.68 -3.83 20.80
CA ALA A 180 8.59 -4.38 22.14
C ALA A 180 9.90 -5.07 22.56
N ARG A 181 10.58 -5.75 21.63
CA ARG A 181 11.90 -6.36 21.81
C ARG A 181 13.07 -5.37 21.78
N GLY A 182 12.81 -4.07 21.73
CA GLY A 182 13.83 -3.03 21.81
C GLY A 182 14.47 -2.65 20.46
N GLN A 183 13.94 -3.11 19.32
CA GLN A 183 14.44 -2.68 18.01
C GLN A 183 14.14 -1.19 17.81
N GLN A 184 15.18 -0.38 17.58
CA GLN A 184 15.07 1.06 17.48
C GLN A 184 14.80 1.56 16.05
N ARG A 185 15.15 0.78 15.04
CA ARG A 185 14.93 1.11 13.62
C ARG A 185 14.20 -0.03 12.95
N VAL A 186 13.08 0.27 12.31
CA VAL A 186 12.19 -0.73 11.72
C VAL A 186 11.82 -0.29 10.30
N LEU A 187 11.88 -1.20 9.34
CA LEU A 187 11.42 -0.96 7.97
C LEU A 187 10.19 -1.83 7.67
N VAL A 188 9.16 -1.19 7.13
CA VAL A 188 7.93 -1.86 6.65
C VAL A 188 7.76 -1.57 5.17
N VAL A 189 7.72 -2.61 4.34
CA VAL A 189 7.56 -2.48 2.89
C VAL A 189 6.17 -2.94 2.50
N MET A 190 5.35 -2.02 1.99
CA MET A 190 3.99 -2.32 1.53
C MET A 190 3.70 -1.59 0.23
N ALA A 191 3.22 -2.31 -0.77
CA ALA A 191 2.90 -1.74 -2.08
C ALA A 191 1.95 -0.55 -1.98
N THR A 192 2.00 0.34 -2.96
CA THR A 192 1.04 1.44 -3.08
C THR A 192 -0.38 0.88 -3.17
N GLY A 193 -1.29 1.41 -2.37
CA GLY A 193 -2.69 0.95 -2.40
C GLY A 193 -3.06 -0.13 -1.41
N THR A 194 -2.12 -0.59 -0.61
CA THR A 194 -2.35 -1.65 0.38
C THR A 194 -2.68 -1.12 1.77
N GLY A 195 -2.83 0.20 1.94
CA GLY A 195 -3.26 0.82 3.20
C GLY A 195 -2.11 1.06 4.19
N LYS A 196 -0.96 1.55 3.72
CA LYS A 196 0.18 1.94 4.57
C LYS A 196 -0.23 2.88 5.71
N THR A 197 -1.02 3.92 5.39
CA THR A 197 -1.49 4.91 6.38
C THR A 197 -2.32 4.28 7.48
N PHE A 198 -3.25 3.39 7.13
CA PHE A 198 -4.04 2.62 8.10
C PHE A 198 -3.13 1.71 8.96
N THR A 199 -2.13 1.07 8.35
CA THR A 199 -1.14 0.25 9.08
C THR A 199 -0.34 1.10 10.07
N ALA A 200 0.13 2.29 9.66
CA ALA A 200 0.81 3.23 10.54
C ALA A 200 -0.08 3.67 11.71
N PHE A 201 -1.34 4.00 11.44
CA PHE A 201 -2.31 4.34 12.47
C PHE A 201 -2.46 3.22 13.51
N GLN A 202 -2.62 1.98 13.09
CA GLN A 202 -2.76 0.83 14.01
C GLN A 202 -1.49 0.59 14.85
N ILE A 203 -0.31 0.77 14.25
CA ILE A 203 0.97 0.69 14.97
C ILE A 203 1.02 1.77 16.06
N ILE A 204 0.74 3.02 15.69
CA ILE A 204 0.71 4.17 16.62
C ILE A 204 -0.30 3.91 17.74
N HIS A 205 -1.52 3.48 17.38
CA HIS A 205 -2.58 3.22 18.35
C HIS A 205 -2.14 2.21 19.41
N ARG A 206 -1.58 1.06 19.00
CA ARG A 206 -1.16 0.01 19.92
C ARG A 206 0.00 0.45 20.82
N LEU A 207 1.02 1.10 20.25
CA LEU A 207 2.17 1.60 21.02
C LEU A 207 1.79 2.72 21.99
N HIS A 208 0.86 3.58 21.61
CA HIS A 208 0.35 4.65 22.45
C HIS A 208 -0.55 4.11 23.57
N LYS A 209 -1.50 3.24 23.22
CA LYS A 209 -2.45 2.66 24.19
C LYS A 209 -1.77 1.77 25.22
N SER A 210 -0.72 1.04 24.85
CA SER A 210 0.11 0.27 25.79
C SER A 210 0.96 1.15 26.73
N GLY A 211 1.07 2.44 26.44
CA GLY A 211 1.95 3.37 27.17
C GLY A 211 3.42 3.28 26.76
N ALA A 212 3.78 2.42 25.79
CA ALA A 212 5.16 2.26 25.32
C ALA A 212 5.70 3.51 24.62
N LYS A 213 4.83 4.27 23.94
CA LYS A 213 5.17 5.49 23.20
C LYS A 213 4.10 6.56 23.44
N LYS A 214 4.51 7.79 23.76
CA LYS A 214 3.61 8.90 24.10
C LYS A 214 3.73 10.08 23.15
N LYS A 215 4.96 10.49 22.80
CA LYS A 215 5.26 11.61 21.90
C LYS A 215 5.66 11.07 20.54
N ILE A 216 4.77 11.20 19.58
CA ILE A 216 4.86 10.52 18.29
C ILE A 216 4.91 11.54 17.16
N LEU A 217 5.91 11.44 16.29
CA LEU A 217 6.04 12.26 15.09
C LEU A 217 5.77 11.42 13.85
N TYR A 218 4.80 11.84 13.04
CA TYR A 218 4.53 11.27 11.72
C TYR A 218 5.02 12.23 10.63
N LEU A 219 6.02 11.81 9.87
CA LEU A 219 6.61 12.58 8.79
C LEU A 219 6.08 12.12 7.44
N ALA A 220 5.55 13.05 6.67
CA ALA A 220 5.10 12.82 5.30
C ALA A 220 5.80 13.76 4.31
N ASP A 221 5.73 13.40 3.03
CA ASP A 221 6.33 14.19 1.93
C ASP A 221 5.44 15.39 1.52
N ARG A 222 4.11 15.25 1.62
CA ARG A 222 3.17 16.24 1.05
C ARG A 222 2.01 16.59 1.98
N ASN A 223 1.60 17.89 1.95
CA ASN A 223 0.47 18.40 2.72
C ASN A 223 -0.83 17.63 2.50
N ILE A 224 -1.15 17.28 1.26
CA ILE A 224 -2.37 16.52 0.92
C ILE A 224 -2.42 15.19 1.67
N LEU A 225 -1.26 14.52 1.81
CA LEU A 225 -1.17 13.27 2.57
C LEU A 225 -1.49 13.48 4.05
N ILE A 226 -0.92 14.53 4.65
CA ILE A 226 -1.17 14.85 6.06
C ILE A 226 -2.64 15.17 6.28
N ASP A 227 -3.23 16.07 5.50
CA ASP A 227 -4.60 16.54 5.69
C ASP A 227 -5.61 15.39 5.52
N GLN A 228 -5.44 14.53 4.52
CA GLN A 228 -6.26 13.32 4.34
C GLN A 228 -6.08 12.33 5.48
N THR A 229 -4.84 12.07 5.89
CA THR A 229 -4.51 11.15 6.99
C THR A 229 -5.16 11.59 8.31
N MET A 230 -5.06 12.88 8.66
CA MET A 230 -5.65 13.43 9.88
C MET A 230 -7.18 13.31 9.92
N VAL A 231 -7.83 13.49 8.78
CA VAL A 231 -9.31 13.47 8.70
C VAL A 231 -9.87 12.06 8.62
N GLN A 232 -9.15 11.13 7.99
CA GLN A 232 -9.59 9.76 7.76
C GLN A 232 -9.09 8.81 8.85
N ASP A 233 -7.90 8.26 8.66
CA ASP A 233 -7.39 7.17 9.52
C ASP A 233 -7.07 7.63 10.94
N PHE A 234 -6.55 8.85 11.10
CA PHE A 234 -6.13 9.39 12.40
C PHE A 234 -7.20 10.15 13.15
N LYS A 235 -8.43 10.16 12.67
CA LYS A 235 -9.58 10.80 13.37
C LYS A 235 -9.69 10.45 14.85
N PRO A 236 -9.41 9.22 15.32
CA PRO A 236 -9.43 8.87 16.74
C PRO A 236 -8.46 9.69 17.60
N PHE A 237 -7.35 10.16 17.03
CA PHE A 237 -6.35 11.00 17.72
C PHE A 237 -6.67 12.49 17.69
N LYS A 238 -7.76 12.94 17.08
CA LYS A 238 -8.08 14.36 16.85
C LYS A 238 -7.88 15.26 18.08
N LYS A 239 -8.12 14.75 19.28
CA LYS A 239 -7.98 15.53 20.52
C LYS A 239 -6.53 15.70 21.00
N PHE A 240 -5.62 14.83 20.56
CA PHE A 240 -4.22 14.77 21.00
C PHE A 240 -3.24 15.02 19.86
N MET A 241 -3.75 15.35 18.67
CA MET A 241 -2.97 15.47 17.45
C MET A 241 -2.93 16.91 16.96
N THR A 242 -1.77 17.32 16.51
CA THR A 242 -1.55 18.61 15.86
C THR A 242 -0.73 18.46 14.58
N LYS A 243 -0.84 19.46 13.71
CA LYS A 243 0.02 19.60 12.53
C LYS A 243 1.06 20.67 12.80
N ILE A 244 2.34 20.33 12.66
CA ILE A 244 3.42 21.31 12.69
C ILE A 244 3.39 22.04 11.35
N THR A 245 3.08 23.33 11.37
CA THR A 245 3.18 24.22 10.23
C THR A 245 4.53 24.93 10.25
N SER A 246 5.02 25.39 9.09
CA SER A 246 6.31 26.12 9.02
C SER A 246 6.28 27.31 9.97
N VAL A 247 7.25 27.37 10.87
CA VAL A 247 7.43 28.48 11.80
C VAL A 247 7.78 29.74 10.99
N GLY A 248 6.85 30.70 10.90
CA GLY A 248 7.10 32.03 10.38
C GLY A 248 7.85 32.89 11.38
N GLU A 249 8.49 33.96 10.95
CA GLU A 249 9.11 34.93 11.87
C GLU A 249 8.06 35.44 12.86
N GLY A 250 8.16 34.98 14.12
CA GLY A 250 7.42 35.55 15.27
C GLY A 250 6.38 34.69 15.93
N GLU A 251 5.99 33.51 15.42
CA GLU A 251 4.94 32.72 16.06
C GLU A 251 5.17 31.21 15.95
N GLU A 252 4.97 30.57 17.09
CA GLU A 252 4.68 29.19 17.45
C GLU A 252 5.87 28.22 17.52
N LYS A 253 6.35 28.11 18.75
CA LYS A 253 7.07 26.93 19.24
C LYS A 253 6.19 25.69 19.05
N ILE A 254 6.82 24.53 18.84
CA ILE A 254 6.13 23.25 18.85
C ILE A 254 5.37 23.12 20.18
N ASP A 255 4.04 23.13 20.11
CA ASP A 255 3.18 23.02 21.31
C ASP A 255 3.36 21.64 21.94
N SER A 256 3.98 21.58 23.10
CA SER A 256 4.29 20.34 23.81
C SER A 256 3.08 19.66 24.46
N SER A 257 1.89 20.26 24.40
CA SER A 257 0.66 19.69 24.99
C SER A 257 0.11 18.50 24.20
N TYR A 258 0.39 18.41 22.92
CA TYR A 258 -0.06 17.32 22.05
C TYR A 258 0.80 16.06 22.21
N GLU A 259 0.27 14.93 21.74
CA GLU A 259 0.93 13.61 21.80
C GLU A 259 1.31 13.10 20.42
N VAL A 260 0.50 13.39 19.39
CA VAL A 260 0.75 13.00 18.02
C VAL A 260 0.96 14.25 17.15
N TYR A 261 2.08 14.28 16.48
CA TYR A 261 2.49 15.40 15.62
C TYR A 261 2.59 14.95 14.18
N MET A 262 1.96 15.69 13.28
CA MET A 262 2.05 15.51 11.84
C MET A 262 2.89 16.61 11.24
N ALA A 263 3.91 16.28 10.46
CA ALA A 263 4.75 17.28 9.82
C ALA A 263 5.23 16.83 8.43
N LEU A 264 5.53 17.82 7.60
CA LEU A 264 6.35 17.59 6.41
C LEU A 264 7.83 17.71 6.79
N TYR A 265 8.67 16.81 6.30
CA TYR A 265 10.10 16.87 6.67
C TYR A 265 10.76 18.18 6.24
N HIS A 266 10.37 18.83 5.12
CA HIS A 266 10.88 20.13 4.71
C HIS A 266 10.39 21.31 5.59
N GLN A 267 9.35 21.10 6.44
CA GLN A 267 8.90 22.11 7.41
C GLN A 267 9.71 22.08 8.71
N LEU A 268 10.32 20.93 8.99
CA LEU A 268 11.19 20.76 10.16
C LEU A 268 12.63 21.17 9.91
N VAL A 269 13.05 21.29 8.64
CA VAL A 269 14.38 21.74 8.26
C VAL A 269 14.32 23.18 7.77
N GLY A 270 15.17 24.04 8.34
CA GLY A 270 15.23 25.47 8.03
C GLY A 270 15.69 25.73 6.60
N LYS A 271 15.30 26.89 6.06
CA LYS A 271 15.88 27.41 4.82
C LYS A 271 17.33 27.85 5.07
N GLU A 272 18.13 27.85 4.00
CA GLU A 272 19.54 28.26 4.06
C GLU A 272 19.74 29.57 4.87
N GLY A 273 20.54 29.50 5.94
CA GLY A 273 20.79 30.63 6.85
C GLY A 273 19.80 30.81 8.02
N LYS A 274 18.76 29.92 8.15
CA LYS A 274 17.86 29.92 9.32
C LYS A 274 18.04 28.64 10.14
N PRO A 275 17.84 28.70 11.48
CA PRO A 275 17.91 27.49 12.31
C PRO A 275 16.82 26.50 11.93
N ASP A 276 17.14 25.21 12.08
CA ASP A 276 16.19 24.13 11.82
C ASP A 276 15.07 24.13 12.91
N PRO A 277 13.78 24.19 12.54
CA PRO A 277 12.68 24.22 13.49
C PRO A 277 12.65 23.02 14.46
N PHE A 278 13.16 21.86 14.08
CA PHE A 278 13.23 20.71 14.97
C PHE A 278 14.12 20.94 16.20
N LEU A 279 15.04 21.92 16.17
CA LEU A 279 15.91 22.29 17.30
C LEU A 279 15.16 23.02 18.43
N GLU A 280 13.90 23.41 18.25
CA GLU A 280 13.09 24.06 19.28
C GLU A 280 12.70 23.11 20.42
N VAL A 281 12.76 21.80 20.20
CA VAL A 281 12.49 20.80 21.21
C VAL A 281 13.73 19.97 21.51
N GLN A 282 13.78 19.36 22.70
CA GLN A 282 14.92 18.55 23.13
C GLN A 282 15.09 17.28 22.25
N PRO A 283 16.30 16.74 22.09
CA PRO A 283 16.57 15.53 21.30
C PRO A 283 15.76 14.29 21.73
N ASN A 284 15.29 14.25 22.96
CA ASN A 284 14.48 13.16 23.52
C ASN A 284 12.98 13.49 23.60
N PHE A 285 12.52 14.53 22.88
CA PHE A 285 11.12 14.95 22.93
C PHE A 285 10.19 13.91 22.31
N PHE A 286 10.56 13.27 21.20
CA PHE A 286 9.79 12.22 20.57
C PHE A 286 10.24 10.83 21.01
N ASP A 287 9.27 9.94 21.27
CA ASP A 287 9.50 8.52 21.59
C ASP A 287 9.44 7.64 20.35
N LEU A 288 8.68 8.08 19.34
CA LEU A 288 8.45 7.36 18.09
C LEU A 288 8.43 8.35 16.92
N ILE A 289 9.12 8.01 15.84
CA ILE A 289 9.05 8.73 14.58
C ILE A 289 8.70 7.76 13.47
N ILE A 290 7.67 8.07 12.70
CA ILE A 290 7.31 7.33 11.49
C ILE A 290 7.59 8.20 10.28
N VAL A 291 8.34 7.67 9.31
CA VAL A 291 8.66 8.31 8.04
C VAL A 291 7.90 7.59 6.94
N ASP A 292 6.84 8.23 6.44
CA ASP A 292 6.08 7.70 5.31
C ASP A 292 6.80 8.02 3.99
N GLU A 293 6.75 7.09 3.04
CA GLU A 293 7.46 7.15 1.76
C GLU A 293 8.97 7.44 1.92
N CYS A 294 9.61 6.78 2.88
CA CYS A 294 11.00 7.02 3.27
C CYS A 294 12.05 6.78 2.14
N HIS A 295 11.63 6.24 0.98
CA HIS A 295 12.46 6.10 -0.22
C HIS A 295 12.61 7.41 -1.01
N ARG A 296 11.83 8.46 -0.67
CA ARG A 296 11.82 9.73 -1.38
C ARG A 296 12.86 10.69 -0.85
N GLY A 297 13.47 11.37 -1.80
CA GLY A 297 14.35 12.48 -1.63
C GLY A 297 15.34 12.55 -2.79
N SER A 298 15.61 13.77 -3.29
CA SER A 298 16.86 14.06 -3.99
C SER A 298 18.01 13.89 -2.98
N ALA A 299 19.25 13.81 -3.43
CA ALA A 299 20.41 13.77 -2.52
C ALA A 299 20.41 14.90 -1.47
N LYS A 300 19.68 16.01 -1.72
CA LYS A 300 19.45 17.11 -0.77
C LYS A 300 18.31 16.79 0.23
N ASP A 301 17.23 16.13 -0.21
CA ASP A 301 16.08 15.82 0.65
C ASP A 301 16.35 14.60 1.53
N ASP A 302 17.13 13.62 1.07
CA ASP A 302 17.63 12.52 1.90
C ASP A 302 18.46 13.04 3.08
N SER A 303 19.11 14.20 2.93
CA SER A 303 19.82 14.88 4.04
C SER A 303 18.86 15.55 5.03
N ALA A 304 17.67 15.97 4.61
CA ALA A 304 16.75 16.74 5.46
C ALA A 304 16.04 15.86 6.50
N TRP A 305 15.35 14.77 6.07
CA TRP A 305 14.69 13.88 7.02
C TRP A 305 15.72 13.12 7.88
N ARG A 306 16.88 12.78 7.31
CA ARG A 306 17.97 12.13 8.03
C ARG A 306 18.49 12.99 9.19
N LYS A 307 18.66 14.30 8.99
CA LYS A 307 19.02 15.24 10.07
C LYS A 307 18.02 15.21 11.22
N VAL A 308 16.72 15.18 10.90
CA VAL A 308 15.65 15.06 11.92
C VAL A 308 15.78 13.75 12.70
N LEU A 309 15.98 12.62 11.99
CA LEU A 309 16.14 11.32 12.62
C LEU A 309 17.43 11.19 13.45
N GLU A 310 18.52 11.78 12.99
CA GLU A 310 19.80 11.79 13.72
C GLU A 310 19.69 12.64 14.98
N TYR A 311 19.00 13.78 14.94
CA TYR A 311 18.76 14.61 16.11
C TYR A 311 17.92 13.89 17.16
N PHE A 312 16.83 13.25 16.75
CA PHE A 312 15.97 12.46 17.63
C PHE A 312 16.39 10.98 17.69
N SER A 313 17.69 10.72 17.77
CA SER A 313 18.26 9.36 17.72
C SER A 313 17.82 8.44 18.86
N SER A 314 17.31 9.00 19.98
CA SER A 314 16.71 8.26 21.09
C SER A 314 15.32 7.71 20.79
N ALA A 315 14.62 8.28 19.79
CA ALA A 315 13.30 7.81 19.38
C ALA A 315 13.40 6.49 18.62
N THR A 316 12.40 5.62 18.81
CA THR A 316 12.19 4.50 17.88
C THR A 316 11.76 5.06 16.52
N GLN A 317 12.32 4.53 15.43
CA GLN A 317 12.13 5.07 14.09
C GLN A 317 11.61 4.00 13.14
N ILE A 318 10.50 4.28 12.48
CA ILE A 318 9.87 3.38 11.51
C ILE A 318 9.91 4.03 10.14
N GLY A 319 10.54 3.35 9.17
CA GLY A 319 10.43 3.69 7.76
C GLY A 319 9.31 2.90 7.11
N MET A 320 8.42 3.58 6.39
CA MET A 320 7.37 2.95 5.58
C MET A 320 7.57 3.30 4.11
N THR A 321 7.55 2.29 3.23
CA THR A 321 7.75 2.52 1.80
C THR A 321 7.04 1.46 0.96
N ALA A 322 6.70 1.82 -0.28
CA ALA A 322 6.24 0.85 -1.27
C ALA A 322 7.40 0.15 -1.98
N THR A 323 8.56 0.77 -2.02
CA THR A 323 9.73 0.34 -2.79
C THR A 323 11.00 0.73 -2.04
N PRO A 324 11.65 -0.20 -1.34
CA PRO A 324 12.94 0.10 -0.73
C PRO A 324 13.96 0.41 -1.85
N LYS A 325 14.75 1.46 -1.66
CA LYS A 325 15.90 1.75 -2.54
C LYS A 325 17.07 0.87 -2.12
N ALA A 326 17.68 0.23 -3.11
CA ALA A 326 18.92 -0.53 -2.97
C ALA A 326 20.11 0.13 -3.69
N ASP A 327 19.92 1.35 -4.24
CA ASP A 327 20.93 2.04 -5.04
C ASP A 327 22.01 2.70 -4.18
N GLU A 328 23.24 2.77 -4.70
CA GLU A 328 24.40 3.37 -4.02
C GLU A 328 24.12 4.83 -3.62
N GLY A 329 24.22 5.12 -2.32
CA GLY A 329 24.20 6.46 -1.74
C GLY A 329 22.93 6.89 -0.99
N ALA A 330 21.81 6.18 -1.10
CA ALA A 330 20.56 6.48 -0.37
C ALA A 330 19.77 5.20 -0.04
N ASN A 331 20.45 4.22 0.57
CA ASN A 331 19.88 2.92 0.84
C ASN A 331 19.10 2.95 2.17
N ASN A 332 17.77 2.80 2.10
CA ASN A 332 16.93 2.70 3.29
C ASN A 332 17.25 1.45 4.12
N LEU A 333 17.72 0.39 3.47
CA LEU A 333 18.16 -0.82 4.13
C LEU A 333 19.39 -0.58 5.03
N ASP A 334 20.31 0.31 4.62
CA ASP A 334 21.48 0.67 5.45
C ASP A 334 21.08 1.42 6.72
N TYR A 335 19.98 2.20 6.65
CA TYR A 335 19.53 2.96 7.82
C TYR A 335 18.58 2.19 8.73
N PHE A 336 17.57 1.56 8.17
CA PHE A 336 16.50 0.89 8.93
C PHE A 336 16.76 -0.60 9.14
N GLY A 337 17.67 -1.21 8.38
CA GLY A 337 17.88 -2.67 8.33
C GLY A 337 16.90 -3.39 7.41
N GLU A 338 16.93 -4.71 7.45
CA GLU A 338 16.01 -5.57 6.70
C GLU A 338 14.55 -5.32 7.12
N PRO A 339 13.59 -5.34 6.16
CA PRO A 339 12.19 -5.14 6.48
C PRO A 339 11.65 -6.21 7.44
N VAL A 340 10.97 -5.79 8.50
CA VAL A 340 10.24 -6.73 9.38
C VAL A 340 9.07 -7.39 8.64
N TYR A 341 8.55 -6.73 7.61
CA TYR A 341 7.52 -7.27 6.74
C TYR A 341 7.57 -6.65 5.35
N THR A 342 7.31 -7.47 4.34
CA THR A 342 7.20 -7.04 2.94
C THR A 342 5.90 -7.58 2.34
N TYR A 343 5.06 -6.67 1.82
CA TYR A 343 3.87 -7.00 1.02
C TYR A 343 3.97 -6.34 -0.35
N SER A 344 4.31 -7.14 -1.35
CA SER A 344 4.63 -6.67 -2.70
C SER A 344 3.39 -6.37 -3.54
N LEU A 345 3.57 -5.59 -4.62
CA LEU A 345 2.53 -5.33 -5.63
C LEU A 345 2.01 -6.65 -6.24
N LEU A 346 2.91 -7.61 -6.50
CA LEU A 346 2.53 -8.91 -7.06
C LEU A 346 1.62 -9.69 -6.11
N GLN A 347 1.96 -9.75 -4.82
CA GLN A 347 1.11 -10.38 -3.81
C GLN A 347 -0.27 -9.72 -3.76
N GLY A 348 -0.31 -8.37 -3.73
CA GLY A 348 -1.58 -7.63 -3.73
C GLY A 348 -2.48 -7.93 -4.93
N ILE A 349 -1.90 -8.13 -6.11
CA ILE A 349 -2.63 -8.54 -7.32
C ILE A 349 -3.08 -10.01 -7.22
N GLN A 350 -2.21 -10.90 -6.75
CA GLN A 350 -2.53 -12.32 -6.60
C GLN A 350 -3.63 -12.57 -5.56
N ASP A 351 -3.62 -11.80 -4.49
CA ASP A 351 -4.64 -11.87 -3.42
C ASP A 351 -5.95 -11.17 -3.80
N GLY A 352 -5.96 -10.44 -4.92
CA GLY A 352 -7.14 -9.72 -5.39
C GLY A 352 -7.42 -8.42 -4.64
N PHE A 353 -6.44 -7.87 -3.92
CA PHE A 353 -6.56 -6.56 -3.26
C PHE A 353 -6.10 -5.39 -4.14
N LEU A 354 -5.38 -5.70 -5.21
CA LEU A 354 -4.97 -4.74 -6.22
C LEU A 354 -5.37 -5.22 -7.61
N ALA A 355 -5.75 -4.28 -8.48
CA ALA A 355 -6.10 -4.59 -9.85
C ALA A 355 -4.87 -4.99 -10.66
N PRO A 356 -4.97 -5.99 -11.54
CA PRO A 356 -3.93 -6.27 -12.51
C PRO A 356 -3.80 -5.12 -13.50
N TYR A 357 -2.64 -4.98 -14.11
CA TYR A 357 -2.40 -3.99 -15.15
C TYR A 357 -1.76 -4.64 -16.37
N ARG A 358 -1.94 -4.02 -17.53
CA ARG A 358 -1.27 -4.36 -18.77
C ARG A 358 -0.38 -3.20 -19.18
N VAL A 359 0.86 -3.48 -19.52
CA VAL A 359 1.78 -2.50 -20.08
C VAL A 359 1.81 -2.68 -21.59
N THR A 360 1.59 -1.59 -22.32
CA THR A 360 1.79 -1.52 -23.76
C THR A 360 2.85 -0.46 -24.02
N ALA A 361 3.92 -0.83 -24.71
CA ALA A 361 4.92 0.11 -25.17
C ALA A 361 4.59 0.50 -26.62
N ASP A 362 4.29 1.78 -26.82
CA ASP A 362 4.09 2.35 -28.15
C ASP A 362 5.40 2.99 -28.60
N PHE A 363 5.99 2.44 -29.65
CA PHE A 363 7.24 2.94 -30.21
C PHE A 363 6.91 3.94 -31.32
N ILE A 364 7.34 5.18 -31.13
CA ILE A 364 7.25 6.23 -32.13
C ILE A 364 8.52 6.15 -32.97
N ASN A 365 8.41 6.22 -34.29
CA ASN A 365 9.58 6.10 -35.22
C ASN A 365 10.71 7.06 -34.87
N VAL A 366 10.37 8.26 -34.41
CA VAL A 366 11.33 9.27 -33.92
C VAL A 366 12.16 8.77 -32.73
N ASP A 367 11.57 7.97 -31.84
CA ASP A 367 12.23 7.46 -30.64
C ASP A 367 13.21 6.31 -30.94
N LEU A 368 12.98 5.56 -32.04
CA LEU A 368 13.76 4.36 -32.38
C LEU A 368 14.90 4.64 -33.39
N GLN A 369 14.62 5.41 -34.43
CA GLN A 369 15.51 5.59 -35.56
C GLN A 369 16.13 6.98 -35.64
N GLY A 370 15.73 7.85 -34.70
CA GLY A 370 15.92 9.28 -34.83
C GLY A 370 14.94 9.87 -35.86
N TRP A 371 14.99 11.18 -36.01
CA TRP A 371 14.12 11.92 -36.90
C TRP A 371 14.92 12.97 -37.68
N THR A 372 14.63 13.09 -38.96
CA THR A 372 15.15 14.15 -39.80
C THR A 372 13.95 14.98 -40.26
N PRO A 373 13.94 16.31 -39.98
CA PRO A 373 12.85 17.18 -40.42
C PRO A 373 12.74 17.27 -41.93
N ASP A 374 11.53 17.48 -42.40
CA ASP A 374 11.31 17.87 -43.80
C ASP A 374 11.82 19.29 -44.06
N GLU A 375 12.11 19.61 -45.34
CA GLU A 375 12.59 20.95 -45.71
C GLU A 375 11.52 22.00 -45.40
N GLY A 376 11.90 23.05 -44.61
CA GLY A 376 11.01 24.10 -44.20
C GLY A 376 10.15 23.81 -42.96
N GLU A 377 10.39 22.70 -42.26
CA GLU A 377 9.70 22.37 -41.02
C GLU A 377 10.17 23.31 -39.91
N ILE A 378 9.19 23.88 -39.13
CA ILE A 378 9.45 24.87 -38.11
C ILE A 378 9.18 24.35 -36.68
N ASP A 379 9.96 24.80 -35.70
CA ASP A 379 9.78 24.49 -34.28
C ASP A 379 8.59 25.24 -33.63
N LEU A 380 8.41 25.09 -32.33
CA LEU A 380 7.37 25.79 -31.56
C LEU A 380 7.50 27.30 -31.58
N LEU A 381 8.68 27.82 -31.81
CA LEU A 381 8.98 29.24 -31.83
C LEU A 381 8.90 29.83 -33.25
N GLY A 382 8.54 28.97 -34.24
CA GLY A 382 8.48 29.38 -35.64
C GLY A 382 9.82 29.45 -36.35
N LYS A 383 10.88 28.88 -35.77
CA LYS A 383 12.22 28.81 -36.35
C LYS A 383 12.35 27.52 -37.17
N GLU A 384 12.94 27.62 -38.35
CA GLU A 384 13.20 26.46 -39.19
C GLU A 384 14.14 25.47 -38.52
N ILE A 385 13.76 24.18 -38.52
CA ILE A 385 14.53 23.11 -37.88
C ILE A 385 15.62 22.66 -38.85
N GLU A 386 16.87 22.65 -38.39
CA GLU A 386 18.00 22.21 -39.22
C GLU A 386 17.85 20.75 -39.68
N GLN A 387 18.05 20.50 -40.97
CA GLN A 387 17.99 19.14 -41.53
C GLN A 387 19.19 18.29 -41.10
N LYS A 388 19.06 17.62 -39.95
CA LYS A 388 20.00 16.60 -39.48
C LYS A 388 19.25 15.50 -38.74
N LEU A 389 19.90 14.33 -38.60
CA LEU A 389 19.32 13.24 -37.80
C LEU A 389 19.35 13.60 -36.32
N TYR A 390 18.16 13.77 -35.71
CA TYR A 390 17.98 13.97 -34.30
C TYR A 390 17.74 12.63 -33.60
N GLN A 391 18.64 12.25 -32.68
CA GLN A 391 18.52 11.06 -31.88
C GLN A 391 17.79 11.39 -30.55
N ARG A 392 17.23 10.38 -29.88
CA ARG A 392 16.47 10.51 -28.62
C ARG A 392 17.16 11.38 -27.56
N GLN A 393 18.49 11.27 -27.46
CA GLN A 393 19.29 12.07 -26.50
C GLN A 393 19.31 13.59 -26.83
N ASN A 394 19.06 13.96 -28.08
CA ASN A 394 19.03 15.33 -28.56
C ASN A 394 17.61 15.90 -28.63
N ILE A 395 16.59 15.05 -28.41
CA ILE A 395 15.17 15.40 -28.48
C ILE A 395 14.68 15.98 -27.14
N GLY A 396 15.37 15.70 -26.02
CA GLY A 396 15.04 16.25 -24.70
C GLY A 396 15.58 17.66 -24.53
N ARG A 397 14.88 18.58 -24.05
CA ARG A 397 15.09 19.97 -23.60
C ARG A 397 15.23 21.06 -24.68
N ASP A 398 15.91 20.84 -25.80
CA ASP A 398 16.26 21.97 -26.68
C ASP A 398 15.47 22.03 -28.01
N LEU A 399 14.81 20.94 -28.41
CA LEU A 399 13.96 20.91 -29.60
C LEU A 399 12.52 20.56 -29.23
N ALA A 400 11.66 21.56 -29.24
CA ALA A 400 10.22 21.39 -29.10
C ALA A 400 9.64 20.70 -30.35
N ILE A 401 9.67 19.36 -30.41
CA ILE A 401 9.12 18.61 -31.53
C ILE A 401 7.61 18.52 -31.39
N LYS A 402 6.88 19.49 -31.92
CA LYS A 402 5.41 19.52 -32.00
C LYS A 402 4.83 18.21 -32.52
N LEU A 403 5.53 17.59 -33.49
CA LEU A 403 5.03 16.42 -34.16
C LEU A 403 4.95 15.20 -33.23
N ARG A 404 5.99 14.94 -32.41
CA ARG A 404 6.01 13.82 -31.46
C ARG A 404 4.84 13.93 -30.47
N ARG A 405 4.64 15.10 -29.87
CA ARG A 405 3.54 15.33 -28.90
C ARG A 405 2.16 15.19 -29.54
N LYS A 406 2.00 15.64 -30.82
CA LYS A 406 0.75 15.41 -31.56
C LYS A 406 0.47 13.92 -31.77
N VAL A 407 1.50 13.14 -32.12
CA VAL A 407 1.36 11.70 -32.29
C VAL A 407 0.96 11.03 -30.97
N VAL A 408 1.59 11.39 -29.85
CA VAL A 408 1.24 10.89 -28.52
C VAL A 408 -0.22 11.25 -28.18
N ALA A 409 -0.61 12.51 -28.33
CA ALA A 409 -1.98 12.95 -28.04
C ALA A 409 -3.02 12.24 -28.94
N HIS A 410 -2.68 12.01 -30.21
CA HIS A 410 -3.54 11.25 -31.13
C HIS A 410 -3.68 9.79 -30.66
N ARG A 411 -2.57 9.16 -30.26
CA ARG A 411 -2.58 7.79 -29.76
C ARG A 411 -3.40 7.65 -28.47
N ILE A 412 -3.27 8.58 -27.54
CA ILE A 412 -4.10 8.63 -26.33
C ILE A 412 -5.58 8.70 -26.71
N THR A 413 -5.92 9.59 -27.64
CA THR A 413 -7.30 9.77 -28.11
C THR A 413 -7.83 8.49 -28.75
N GLN A 414 -7.05 7.81 -29.59
CA GLN A 414 -7.44 6.52 -30.18
C GLN A 414 -7.68 5.46 -29.11
N MET A 415 -6.75 5.31 -28.15
CA MET A 415 -6.93 4.36 -27.04
C MET A 415 -8.22 4.62 -26.27
N LEU A 416 -8.57 5.90 -26.05
CA LEU A 416 -9.82 6.27 -25.37
C LEU A 416 -11.06 5.94 -26.22
N TYR A 417 -10.98 5.95 -27.53
CA TYR A 417 -12.08 5.44 -28.38
C TYR A 417 -12.28 3.93 -28.16
N ASP A 418 -11.20 3.17 -28.01
CA ASP A 418 -11.24 1.70 -27.85
C ASP A 418 -11.74 1.27 -26.45
N ILE A 419 -11.26 1.95 -25.39
CA ILE A 419 -11.56 1.56 -23.98
C ILE A 419 -12.71 2.36 -23.36
N GLY A 420 -13.20 3.41 -24.04
CA GLY A 420 -14.26 4.30 -23.56
C GLY A 420 -13.75 5.72 -23.28
N ARG A 421 -14.33 6.70 -23.97
CA ARG A 421 -13.92 8.12 -23.92
C ARG A 421 -14.12 8.80 -22.56
N MET A 422 -14.84 8.17 -21.62
CA MET A 422 -15.01 8.65 -20.24
C MET A 422 -14.10 7.90 -19.25
N THR A 423 -13.14 7.10 -19.73
CA THR A 423 -12.17 6.43 -18.87
C THR A 423 -11.22 7.45 -18.27
N LYS A 424 -11.22 7.58 -16.94
CA LYS A 424 -10.30 8.49 -16.25
C LYS A 424 -8.86 8.13 -16.53
N THR A 425 -8.10 9.12 -17.00
CA THR A 425 -6.77 8.95 -17.56
C THR A 425 -5.79 9.91 -16.93
N ILE A 426 -4.60 9.41 -16.55
CA ILE A 426 -3.49 10.25 -16.10
C ILE A 426 -2.39 10.20 -17.15
N VAL A 427 -1.95 11.37 -17.62
CA VAL A 427 -0.83 11.52 -18.56
C VAL A 427 0.34 12.16 -17.83
N PHE A 428 1.40 11.40 -17.59
CA PHE A 428 2.63 11.86 -16.97
C PHE A 428 3.56 12.42 -18.05
N CYS A 429 3.90 13.71 -17.94
CA CYS A 429 4.82 14.44 -18.80
C CYS A 429 6.14 14.73 -18.05
N SER A 430 7.20 15.12 -18.79
CA SER A 430 8.51 15.36 -18.19
C SER A 430 8.52 16.59 -17.27
N ASP A 431 7.80 17.64 -17.66
CA ASP A 431 7.72 18.90 -16.91
C ASP A 431 6.34 19.55 -16.99
N ILE A 432 6.21 20.73 -16.37
CA ILE A 432 4.95 21.50 -16.28
C ILE A 432 4.54 22.08 -17.64
N GLU A 433 5.50 22.47 -18.47
CA GLU A 433 5.29 23.06 -19.79
C GLU A 433 4.78 21.98 -20.76
N GLU A 434 5.42 20.83 -20.79
CA GLU A 434 4.95 19.67 -21.55
C GLU A 434 3.54 19.22 -21.14
N ALA A 435 3.23 19.24 -19.85
CA ALA A 435 1.88 18.94 -19.37
C ALA A 435 0.84 19.96 -19.87
N ALA A 436 1.21 21.25 -20.02
CA ALA A 436 0.34 22.27 -20.57
C ALA A 436 0.11 22.12 -22.08
N GLU A 437 1.16 21.80 -22.83
CA GLU A 437 1.06 21.56 -24.26
C GLU A 437 0.27 20.29 -24.57
N MET A 438 0.53 19.20 -23.87
CA MET A 438 -0.23 17.95 -24.00
C MET A 438 -1.71 18.18 -23.72
N ARG A 439 -2.05 18.97 -22.67
CA ARG A 439 -3.43 19.37 -22.40
C ARG A 439 -4.07 20.07 -23.59
N THR A 440 -3.38 21.03 -24.20
CA THR A 440 -3.89 21.79 -25.35
C THR A 440 -4.15 20.89 -26.55
N LEU A 441 -3.22 19.98 -26.87
CA LEU A 441 -3.39 19.01 -27.95
C LEU A 441 -4.57 18.07 -27.71
N LEU A 442 -4.72 17.56 -26.49
CA LEU A 442 -5.83 16.67 -26.11
C LEU A 442 -7.18 17.39 -26.15
N ILE A 443 -7.26 18.66 -25.75
CA ILE A 443 -8.48 19.49 -25.89
C ILE A 443 -8.86 19.61 -27.36
N ASN A 444 -7.91 19.93 -28.24
CA ASN A 444 -8.18 20.11 -29.67
C ASN A 444 -8.66 18.83 -30.34
N MET A 445 -8.08 17.68 -29.97
CA MET A 445 -8.47 16.37 -30.50
C MET A 445 -9.78 15.83 -29.93
N ASN A 446 -10.20 16.32 -28.78
CA ASN A 446 -11.44 15.92 -28.09
C ASN A 446 -12.41 17.10 -27.93
N SER A 447 -12.41 18.04 -28.89
CA SER A 447 -13.18 19.30 -28.82
C SER A 447 -14.70 19.09 -28.69
N ASP A 448 -15.22 17.99 -29.20
CA ASP A 448 -16.62 17.58 -29.07
C ASP A 448 -17.02 17.32 -27.60
N LEU A 449 -16.14 16.69 -26.79
CA LEU A 449 -16.36 16.46 -25.37
C LEU A 449 -15.97 17.69 -24.51
N CYS A 450 -14.95 18.43 -24.92
CA CYS A 450 -14.57 19.68 -24.26
C CYS A 450 -15.65 20.77 -24.40
N LYS A 451 -16.48 20.74 -25.44
CA LYS A 451 -17.70 21.57 -25.58
C LYS A 451 -18.77 21.20 -24.55
N LYS A 452 -18.85 19.93 -24.15
CA LYS A 452 -19.80 19.47 -23.12
C LYS A 452 -19.34 19.83 -21.71
N SER A 453 -18.01 19.75 -21.47
CA SER A 453 -17.41 20.15 -20.21
C SER A 453 -15.99 20.69 -20.45
N PRO A 454 -15.69 21.94 -20.03
CA PRO A 454 -14.37 22.52 -20.15
C PRO A 454 -13.33 21.77 -19.29
N TYR A 455 -13.79 20.97 -18.34
CA TYR A 455 -12.94 20.15 -17.46
C TYR A 455 -12.67 18.75 -17.98
N TYR A 456 -13.11 18.41 -19.23
CA TYR A 456 -12.84 17.09 -19.80
C TYR A 456 -11.32 16.78 -19.82
N VAL A 457 -10.48 17.77 -20.18
CA VAL A 457 -9.03 17.69 -20.05
C VAL A 457 -8.53 18.80 -19.12
N THR A 458 -7.88 18.44 -18.05
CA THR A 458 -7.37 19.38 -17.04
C THR A 458 -5.91 19.13 -16.75
N ARG A 459 -5.10 20.21 -16.60
CA ARG A 459 -3.74 20.10 -16.07
C ARG A 459 -3.78 20.18 -14.55
N ILE A 460 -3.12 19.24 -13.87
CA ILE A 460 -2.98 19.26 -12.42
C ILE A 460 -1.48 19.18 -12.06
N VAL A 461 -0.92 20.32 -11.67
CA VAL A 461 0.49 20.47 -11.29
C VAL A 461 0.63 21.24 -9.97
N GLY A 462 1.80 21.15 -9.32
CA GLY A 462 2.03 21.70 -7.99
C GLY A 462 1.81 23.21 -7.84
N GLU A 463 2.06 23.98 -8.89
CA GLU A 463 1.98 25.45 -8.91
C GLU A 463 0.59 25.98 -9.30
N ASP A 464 -0.25 25.17 -9.92
CA ASP A 464 -1.56 25.55 -10.44
C ASP A 464 -2.65 25.40 -9.39
N LYS A 465 -3.09 26.50 -8.78
CA LYS A 465 -4.13 26.52 -7.77
C LYS A 465 -5.49 26.06 -8.30
N GLU A 466 -5.85 26.41 -9.54
CA GLU A 466 -7.14 26.03 -10.13
C GLU A 466 -7.13 24.55 -10.53
N GLY A 467 -6.02 24.04 -11.09
CA GLY A 467 -5.83 22.62 -11.35
C GLY A 467 -5.92 21.78 -10.08
N LYS A 468 -5.33 22.25 -8.98
CA LYS A 468 -5.42 21.55 -7.67
C LYS A 468 -6.86 21.41 -7.16
N LYS A 469 -7.72 22.41 -7.37
CA LYS A 469 -9.14 22.31 -6.99
C LYS A 469 -9.87 21.20 -7.74
N GLN A 470 -9.42 20.85 -8.95
CA GLN A 470 -10.00 19.76 -9.73
C GLN A 470 -9.47 18.37 -9.32
N LEU A 471 -8.47 18.30 -8.44
CA LEU A 471 -7.93 17.03 -7.98
C LEU A 471 -8.98 16.21 -7.22
N ASP A 472 -9.71 16.84 -6.32
CA ASP A 472 -10.75 16.16 -5.53
C ASP A 472 -11.87 15.61 -6.44
N ASN A 473 -12.27 16.38 -7.47
CA ASN A 473 -13.22 15.93 -8.47
C ASN A 473 -12.67 14.75 -9.31
N PHE A 474 -11.38 14.79 -9.66
CA PHE A 474 -10.75 13.69 -10.39
C PHE A 474 -10.69 12.39 -9.58
N ILE A 475 -10.40 12.50 -8.27
CA ILE A 475 -10.35 11.37 -7.36
C ILE A 475 -11.75 10.83 -7.05
N SER A 476 -12.75 11.72 -7.01
CA SER A 476 -14.12 11.37 -6.67
C SER A 476 -14.67 10.28 -7.59
N VAL A 477 -15.40 9.36 -6.97
CA VAL A 477 -16.08 8.26 -7.64
C VAL A 477 -17.35 8.74 -8.35
N ASP A 478 -17.96 9.80 -7.82
CA ASP A 478 -19.26 10.30 -8.26
C ASP A 478 -19.12 11.40 -9.32
N GLU A 479 -17.97 12.08 -9.37
CA GLU A 479 -17.72 13.16 -10.31
C GLU A 479 -17.19 12.62 -11.66
N PRO A 480 -17.91 12.86 -12.78
CA PRO A 480 -17.49 12.38 -14.09
C PRO A 480 -16.28 13.14 -14.66
N TYR A 481 -16.04 14.38 -14.23
CA TYR A 481 -14.98 15.25 -14.71
C TYR A 481 -14.03 15.66 -13.57
N PRO A 482 -12.73 15.86 -13.85
CA PRO A 482 -12.00 15.68 -15.11
C PRO A 482 -11.92 14.23 -15.56
N VAL A 483 -11.82 14.01 -16.89
CA VAL A 483 -11.58 12.67 -17.48
C VAL A 483 -10.09 12.46 -17.77
N ILE A 484 -9.45 13.40 -18.43
CA ILE A 484 -8.02 13.34 -18.74
C ILE A 484 -7.29 14.39 -17.91
N VAL A 485 -6.27 13.93 -17.17
CA VAL A 485 -5.41 14.83 -16.39
C VAL A 485 -3.98 14.72 -16.90
N THR A 486 -3.39 15.87 -17.26
CA THR A 486 -1.96 15.98 -17.58
C THR A 486 -1.20 16.50 -16.37
N THR A 487 -0.06 15.89 -16.05
CA THR A 487 0.74 16.21 -14.87
C THR A 487 2.22 15.95 -15.11
N SER A 488 3.09 16.59 -14.33
CA SER A 488 4.51 16.22 -14.28
C SER A 488 4.80 15.26 -13.13
N GLU A 489 4.73 15.72 -11.89
CA GLU A 489 5.11 14.93 -10.71
C GLU A 489 3.99 14.82 -9.66
N LEU A 490 3.06 15.78 -9.60
CA LEU A 490 2.11 15.91 -8.49
C LEU A 490 1.31 14.62 -8.25
N LEU A 491 0.89 13.94 -9.32
CA LEU A 491 0.08 12.72 -9.24
C LEU A 491 0.92 11.43 -9.11
N SER A 492 2.24 11.51 -9.14
CA SER A 492 3.08 10.32 -8.97
C SER A 492 2.99 9.71 -7.57
N THR A 493 2.56 10.49 -6.57
CA THR A 493 2.41 10.03 -5.17
C THR A 493 1.23 10.68 -4.46
N GLY A 494 0.74 10.00 -3.41
CA GLY A 494 -0.23 10.53 -2.47
C GLY A 494 -1.69 10.61 -2.94
N VAL A 495 -1.98 10.39 -4.20
CA VAL A 495 -3.33 10.48 -4.76
C VAL A 495 -3.96 9.09 -4.87
N ASP A 496 -5.10 8.88 -4.21
CA ASP A 496 -5.88 7.63 -4.32
C ASP A 496 -6.99 7.76 -5.37
N CYS A 497 -6.69 7.41 -6.61
CA CYS A 497 -7.65 7.46 -7.71
C CYS A 497 -8.18 6.06 -8.05
N LYS A 498 -9.28 5.65 -7.43
CA LYS A 498 -9.95 4.35 -7.68
C LYS A 498 -10.55 4.25 -9.08
N THR A 499 -10.77 5.37 -9.75
CA THR A 499 -11.43 5.46 -11.05
C THR A 499 -10.47 5.50 -12.24
N CYS A 500 -9.16 5.67 -12.00
CA CYS A 500 -8.17 5.74 -13.07
C CYS A 500 -8.07 4.40 -13.83
N GLY A 501 -8.42 4.41 -15.12
CA GLY A 501 -8.40 3.23 -16.00
C GLY A 501 -7.26 3.20 -17.02
N LEU A 502 -6.64 4.36 -17.28
CA LEU A 502 -5.51 4.49 -18.20
C LEU A 502 -4.42 5.37 -17.58
N ILE A 503 -3.20 4.89 -17.63
CA ILE A 503 -2.01 5.66 -17.28
C ILE A 503 -1.12 5.74 -18.51
N VAL A 504 -0.80 6.95 -18.92
CA VAL A 504 0.14 7.22 -20.01
C VAL A 504 1.41 7.82 -19.42
N ILE A 505 2.55 7.28 -19.81
CA ILE A 505 3.87 7.71 -19.37
C ILE A 505 4.59 8.30 -20.60
N ASP A 506 4.54 9.63 -20.73
CA ASP A 506 5.22 10.37 -21.79
C ASP A 506 6.44 11.12 -21.21
N LYS A 507 7.27 10.37 -20.51
CA LYS A 507 8.53 10.86 -19.91
C LYS A 507 9.52 9.71 -19.72
N GLU A 508 10.78 10.05 -19.50
CA GLU A 508 11.76 9.07 -19.03
C GLU A 508 11.47 8.66 -17.58
N ILE A 509 11.59 7.38 -17.31
CA ILE A 509 11.50 6.81 -15.98
C ILE A 509 12.91 6.53 -15.47
N GLY A 510 13.34 7.25 -14.46
CA GLY A 510 14.69 7.13 -13.89
C GLY A 510 14.90 5.88 -13.04
N SER A 511 13.84 5.25 -12.54
CA SER A 511 13.96 4.09 -11.66
C SER A 511 12.73 3.17 -11.69
N MET A 512 12.93 1.90 -11.35
CA MET A 512 11.83 0.94 -11.15
C MET A 512 10.90 1.39 -10.01
N THR A 513 11.41 2.11 -9.04
CA THR A 513 10.64 2.71 -7.94
C THR A 513 9.61 3.70 -8.46
N GLU A 514 10.04 4.64 -9.30
CA GLU A 514 9.16 5.62 -9.95
C GLU A 514 8.08 4.93 -10.80
N PHE A 515 8.47 3.94 -11.60
CA PHE A 515 7.55 3.14 -12.40
C PHE A 515 6.45 2.50 -11.53
N LYS A 516 6.83 1.78 -10.46
CA LYS A 516 5.88 1.14 -9.54
C LYS A 516 4.94 2.13 -8.86
N GLN A 517 5.41 3.33 -8.56
CA GLN A 517 4.57 4.39 -7.96
C GLN A 517 3.53 4.91 -8.95
N ILE A 518 3.95 5.15 -10.20
CA ILE A 518 3.06 5.62 -11.27
C ILE A 518 1.97 4.59 -11.54
N ILE A 519 2.33 3.33 -11.81
CA ILE A 519 1.33 2.29 -12.07
C ILE A 519 0.44 1.99 -10.84
N GLY A 520 0.98 2.15 -9.64
CA GLY A 520 0.22 2.00 -8.40
C GLY A 520 -1.02 2.91 -8.30
N ARG A 521 -1.12 3.96 -9.15
CA ARG A 521 -2.33 4.81 -9.26
C ARG A 521 -3.47 4.12 -10.00
N GLY A 522 -3.14 3.23 -10.94
CA GLY A 522 -4.13 2.47 -11.70
C GLY A 522 -4.47 1.10 -11.13
N THR A 523 -3.77 0.64 -10.10
CA THR A 523 -3.97 -0.69 -9.51
C THR A 523 -5.02 -0.74 -8.39
N ARG A 524 -5.80 0.32 -8.20
CA ARG A 524 -6.90 0.34 -7.24
C ARG A 524 -8.09 -0.46 -7.75
N LEU A 525 -8.67 -1.30 -6.87
CA LEU A 525 -9.87 -2.06 -7.23
C LEU A 525 -11.12 -1.21 -7.17
N ARG A 526 -11.99 -1.44 -8.14
CA ARG A 526 -13.34 -0.94 -8.18
C ARG A 526 -14.28 -2.02 -8.72
N LYS A 527 -14.72 -2.91 -7.83
CA LYS A 527 -15.51 -4.11 -8.16
C LYS A 527 -16.84 -3.77 -8.85
N ASP A 528 -17.47 -2.65 -8.52
CA ASP A 528 -18.72 -2.16 -9.11
C ASP A 528 -18.59 -1.71 -10.57
N LYS A 529 -17.38 -1.46 -11.05
CA LYS A 529 -17.06 -1.08 -12.44
C LYS A 529 -16.24 -2.12 -13.18
N GLY A 530 -16.09 -3.33 -12.62
CA GLY A 530 -15.31 -4.39 -13.25
C GLY A 530 -13.80 -4.13 -13.22
N LYS A 531 -13.33 -3.37 -12.24
CA LYS A 531 -11.92 -3.03 -12.05
C LYS A 531 -11.44 -3.48 -10.67
#